data_41a76b0eadf47c4297224a0756e6f437
#
_entry.id   41a76b0eadf47c4297224a0756e6f437
#
_cell.length_a   1.000
_cell.length_b   1.000
_cell.length_c   1.000
_cell.angle_alpha   90.00
_cell.angle_beta   90.00
_cell.angle_gamma   90.00
#
_symmetry.space_group_name_H-M   'P 1'
#
loop_
_entity.id
_entity.type
_entity.pdbx_description
1 polymer ?
#
loop_
_entity_poly.entity_id
_entity_poly.type
_entity_poly.pdbx_seq_one_letter_code
_entity_poly.pdbx_strand_id
1 'polypeptide(L)'
;MTVAKAKTLPIDAHSGFATNPHASRGRLIAEPACPMRTPFQRDRDRIVHATAFRRLTHKTQVFLYHEGDHYRTRLTHSLEVAQIARALARMLSLNEDLAEALALAHDLGHPPFGHAGERALDTAMAGFGGFDHNAKSLDIVTRLERKYAAFDGLNLTFETLDGLIKHNGPLPGGATGPHRAVIAAIERAGLTPHLSLELYASAEAQAAAIADDIAYNNHDIDDGLRAGLIELDDLSDVPLVGPFVRDALANVGTASDDRRQRAVYEVNRRMITVMIADVVAEARTRLAALPEASPGAVLHAGRPMLTFSASVTVGLAGLKAFLFERVYRHTRVMTVMRSAESIVRDLVSLYMTSPDKLPPEWAARVTGLDEPARAARIADFVAGMTDRYAIEEHRRLFDATPELR
;
A
#
# COMPACT_ATOMS: atom_id res chain seq x y z
N MET A 1 43.74 -13.43 6.77
CA MET A 1 42.56 -12.78 7.39
C MET A 1 41.43 -13.78 7.46
N THR A 2 41.17 -14.30 8.64
CA THR A 2 40.17 -15.35 8.89
C THR A 2 38.81 -14.67 8.97
N VAL A 3 37.93 -14.95 7.97
CA VAL A 3 36.55 -14.48 7.98
C VAL A 3 35.85 -15.16 9.16
N ALA A 4 35.50 -14.36 10.18
CA ALA A 4 34.66 -14.84 11.27
C ALA A 4 33.33 -15.34 10.70
N LYS A 5 33.03 -16.62 10.94
CA LYS A 5 31.73 -17.21 10.62
C LYS A 5 30.65 -16.39 11.35
N ALA A 6 29.82 -15.69 10.61
CA ALA A 6 28.60 -15.09 11.13
C ALA A 6 27.81 -16.20 11.82
N LYS A 7 27.57 -16.06 13.13
CA LYS A 7 26.62 -16.92 13.84
C LYS A 7 25.26 -16.71 13.18
N THR A 8 24.78 -17.69 12.44
CA THR A 8 23.37 -17.79 12.07
C THR A 8 22.59 -17.83 13.37
N LEU A 9 21.82 -16.76 13.63
CA LEU A 9 20.87 -16.77 14.74
C LEU A 9 19.86 -17.91 14.48
N PRO A 10 19.45 -18.65 15.51
CA PRO A 10 18.42 -19.67 15.35
C PRO A 10 17.15 -19.03 14.77
N ILE A 11 16.50 -19.73 13.84
CA ILE A 11 15.27 -19.30 13.16
C ILE A 11 14.11 -19.05 14.15
N ASP A 12 14.25 -19.45 15.41
CA ASP A 12 13.21 -19.42 16.45
C ASP A 12 13.35 -18.30 17.49
N ALA A 13 14.20 -17.31 17.32
CA ALA A 13 14.37 -16.24 18.30
C ALA A 13 13.45 -15.04 18.01
N HIS A 14 12.14 -15.30 17.83
CA HIS A 14 11.17 -14.21 17.81
C HIS A 14 10.99 -13.59 19.21
N SER A 15 10.71 -12.28 19.26
CA SER A 15 10.32 -11.62 20.50
C SER A 15 8.96 -12.15 20.98
N GLY A 16 8.66 -12.01 22.27
CA GLY A 16 7.35 -12.39 22.80
C GLY A 16 6.19 -11.61 22.16
N PHE A 17 6.45 -10.50 21.47
CA PHE A 17 5.44 -9.69 20.77
C PHE A 17 5.13 -10.17 19.36
N ALA A 18 5.97 -11.06 18.82
CA ALA A 18 5.83 -11.55 17.44
C ALA A 18 4.66 -12.51 17.29
N THR A 19 3.98 -12.43 16.15
CA THR A 19 2.94 -13.38 15.77
C THR A 19 3.57 -14.74 15.44
N ASN A 20 3.18 -15.77 16.22
CA ASN A 20 3.74 -17.11 16.06
C ASN A 20 3.04 -17.86 14.90
N PRO A 21 3.75 -18.27 13.85
CA PRO A 21 3.18 -18.99 12.73
C PRO A 21 2.61 -20.38 13.12
N HIS A 22 3.15 -21.01 14.18
CA HIS A 22 2.66 -22.30 14.68
C HIS A 22 1.38 -22.18 15.51
N ALA A 23 1.03 -20.97 15.95
CA ALA A 23 -0.21 -20.64 16.66
C ALA A 23 -1.14 -19.78 15.80
N SER A 24 -1.04 -19.86 14.46
CA SER A 24 -1.92 -19.13 13.55
C SER A 24 -3.38 -19.50 13.77
N ARG A 25 -4.26 -18.52 13.74
CA ARG A 25 -5.73 -18.67 13.81
C ARG A 25 -6.31 -19.43 12.60
N GLY A 26 -5.49 -19.69 11.59
CA GLY A 26 -5.88 -20.45 10.40
C GLY A 26 -6.45 -19.57 9.28
N ARG A 27 -7.30 -20.16 8.48
CA ARG A 27 -7.87 -19.62 7.24
C ARG A 27 -9.37 -19.82 7.20
N LEU A 28 -10.10 -19.03 6.42
CA LEU A 28 -11.53 -19.15 6.25
C LEU A 28 -11.91 -20.55 5.75
N ILE A 29 -11.16 -21.08 4.79
CA ILE A 29 -11.33 -22.44 4.28
C ILE A 29 -10.13 -23.27 4.77
N ALA A 30 -10.43 -24.32 5.53
CA ALA A 30 -9.41 -25.20 6.08
C ALA A 30 -8.61 -25.90 4.98
N GLU A 31 -7.30 -25.88 5.11
CA GLU A 31 -6.37 -26.56 4.19
C GLU A 31 -5.31 -27.32 4.98
N PRO A 32 -4.78 -28.41 4.43
CA PRO A 32 -3.66 -29.13 5.04
C PRO A 32 -2.45 -28.22 5.25
N ALA A 33 -1.75 -28.42 6.36
CA ALA A 33 -0.49 -27.73 6.62
C ALA A 33 0.55 -28.09 5.53
N CYS A 34 1.33 -27.09 5.13
CA CYS A 34 2.44 -27.32 4.21
C CYS A 34 3.65 -27.84 4.99
N PRO A 35 4.28 -28.94 4.59
CA PRO A 35 5.43 -29.48 5.32
C PRO A 35 6.71 -28.62 5.15
N MET A 36 6.74 -27.70 4.18
CA MET A 36 7.93 -26.93 3.81
C MET A 36 7.83 -25.43 4.13
N ARG A 37 6.64 -24.92 4.38
CA ARG A 37 6.39 -23.47 4.53
C ARG A 37 5.48 -23.20 5.69
N THR A 38 5.77 -22.12 6.42
CA THR A 38 4.86 -21.57 7.43
C THR A 38 3.57 -21.05 6.78
N PRO A 39 2.48 -20.85 7.55
CA PRO A 39 1.27 -20.22 7.05
C PRO A 39 1.53 -18.84 6.39
N PHE A 40 2.41 -18.02 6.97
CA PHE A 40 2.70 -16.67 6.48
C PHE A 40 3.58 -16.70 5.22
N GLN A 41 4.52 -17.64 5.09
CA GLN A 41 5.24 -17.89 3.83
C GLN A 41 4.29 -18.27 2.71
N ARG A 42 3.29 -19.11 3.00
CA ARG A 42 2.25 -19.45 2.01
C ARG A 42 1.44 -18.23 1.60
N ASP A 43 1.12 -17.32 2.53
CA ASP A 43 0.38 -16.10 2.23
C ASP A 43 1.19 -15.18 1.32
N ARG A 44 2.45 -14.93 1.65
CA ARG A 44 3.37 -14.16 0.81
C ARG A 44 3.44 -14.73 -0.60
N ASP A 45 3.67 -16.03 -0.73
CA ASP A 45 3.78 -16.70 -2.04
C ASP A 45 2.46 -16.55 -2.84
N ARG A 46 1.30 -16.69 -2.18
CA ARG A 46 -0.02 -16.49 -2.81
C ARG A 46 -0.23 -15.08 -3.32
N ILE A 47 0.21 -14.08 -2.55
CA ILE A 47 0.14 -12.67 -2.92
C ILE A 47 1.03 -12.40 -4.12
N VAL A 48 2.31 -12.80 -4.09
CA VAL A 48 3.27 -12.61 -5.20
C VAL A 48 2.76 -13.24 -6.50
N HIS A 49 2.11 -14.39 -6.42
CA HIS A 49 1.53 -15.06 -7.58
C HIS A 49 0.14 -14.56 -7.99
N ALA A 50 -0.47 -13.62 -7.27
CA ALA A 50 -1.77 -13.06 -7.61
C ALA A 50 -1.73 -12.27 -8.92
N THR A 51 -2.86 -12.27 -9.64
CA THR A 51 -2.99 -11.49 -10.88
C THR A 51 -2.99 -9.99 -10.57
N ALA A 52 -3.62 -9.61 -9.45
CA ALA A 52 -3.62 -8.23 -8.97
C ALA A 52 -2.20 -7.72 -8.69
N PHE A 53 -1.33 -8.53 -8.07
CA PHE A 53 0.06 -8.16 -7.80
C PHE A 53 0.84 -7.89 -9.10
N ARG A 54 0.68 -8.73 -10.13
CA ARG A 54 1.31 -8.48 -11.44
C ARG A 54 0.84 -7.19 -12.09
N ARG A 55 -0.44 -6.81 -11.93
CA ARG A 55 -0.98 -5.56 -12.49
C ARG A 55 -0.38 -4.31 -11.86
N LEU A 56 0.18 -4.39 -10.64
CA LEU A 56 0.87 -3.26 -10.00
C LEU A 56 2.04 -2.72 -10.83
N THR A 57 2.66 -3.54 -11.70
CA THR A 57 3.69 -3.11 -12.66
C THR A 57 3.22 -1.97 -13.57
N HIS A 58 1.91 -1.90 -13.85
CA HIS A 58 1.32 -0.96 -14.79
C HIS A 58 0.29 -0.03 -14.12
N LYS A 59 0.45 0.22 -12.82
CA LYS A 59 -0.33 1.18 -12.04
C LYS A 59 0.58 2.25 -11.46
N THR A 60 0.18 3.49 -11.65
CA THR A 60 0.86 4.67 -11.12
C THR A 60 0.90 4.68 -9.60
N GLN A 61 2.05 5.06 -9.03
CA GLN A 61 2.16 5.37 -7.59
C GLN A 61 1.77 6.83 -7.33
N VAL A 62 2.54 7.79 -7.85
CA VAL A 62 2.30 9.24 -7.68
C VAL A 62 2.21 9.94 -9.03
N PHE A 63 3.24 9.80 -9.88
CA PHE A 63 3.29 10.37 -11.21
C PHE A 63 2.94 9.31 -12.24
N LEU A 64 2.20 9.69 -13.28
CA LEU A 64 1.85 8.74 -14.34
C LEU A 64 3.11 8.19 -14.98
N TYR A 65 3.32 6.90 -14.89
CA TYR A 65 4.53 6.21 -15.40
C TYR A 65 4.70 6.39 -16.93
N HIS A 66 3.68 6.82 -17.66
CA HIS A 66 3.77 7.13 -19.09
C HIS A 66 4.61 8.38 -19.40
N GLU A 67 4.93 9.20 -18.41
CA GLU A 67 5.79 10.37 -18.58
C GLU A 67 7.29 10.02 -18.65
N GLY A 68 7.65 8.75 -18.40
CA GLY A 68 9.02 8.23 -18.53
C GLY A 68 9.25 6.91 -17.80
N ASP A 69 10.18 6.10 -18.29
CA ASP A 69 10.49 4.75 -17.78
C ASP A 69 11.11 4.73 -16.37
N HIS A 70 11.39 5.90 -15.80
CA HIS A 70 12.06 6.05 -14.51
C HIS A 70 11.11 6.34 -13.33
N TYR A 71 9.82 6.55 -13.59
CA TYR A 71 8.85 6.76 -12.52
C TYR A 71 8.46 5.44 -11.85
N ARG A 72 8.24 5.50 -10.52
CA ARG A 72 7.86 4.33 -9.75
C ARG A 72 6.46 3.84 -10.10
N THR A 73 6.37 2.53 -10.30
CA THR A 73 5.09 1.82 -10.35
C THR A 73 4.72 1.33 -8.94
N ARG A 74 3.46 0.98 -8.72
CA ARG A 74 3.02 0.39 -7.44
C ARG A 74 3.75 -0.91 -7.12
N LEU A 75 4.21 -1.68 -8.12
CA LEU A 75 5.00 -2.88 -7.88
C LEU A 75 6.35 -2.56 -7.25
N THR A 76 7.09 -1.61 -7.80
CA THR A 76 8.40 -1.22 -7.26
C THR A 76 8.26 -0.59 -5.87
N HIS A 77 7.22 0.23 -5.65
CA HIS A 77 6.87 0.74 -4.34
C HIS A 77 6.60 -0.40 -3.34
N SER A 78 5.69 -1.34 -3.64
CA SER A 78 5.38 -2.46 -2.74
C SER A 78 6.59 -3.33 -2.41
N LEU A 79 7.55 -3.49 -3.34
CA LEU A 79 8.81 -4.20 -3.08
C LEU A 79 9.72 -3.43 -2.14
N GLU A 80 9.83 -2.12 -2.27
CA GLU A 80 10.61 -1.26 -1.38
C GLU A 80 9.97 -1.20 0.02
N VAL A 81 8.64 -1.09 0.12
CA VAL A 81 7.89 -1.20 1.38
C VAL A 81 8.16 -2.55 2.06
N ALA A 82 8.11 -3.66 1.31
CA ALA A 82 8.37 -4.98 1.85
C ALA A 82 9.81 -5.13 2.36
N GLN A 83 10.79 -4.53 1.69
CA GLN A 83 12.17 -4.50 2.15
C GLN A 83 12.31 -3.75 3.49
N ILE A 84 11.66 -2.59 3.63
CA ILE A 84 11.67 -1.79 4.86
C ILE A 84 10.91 -2.52 5.99
N ALA A 85 9.73 -3.08 5.70
CA ALA A 85 8.93 -3.84 6.68
C ALA A 85 9.70 -5.03 7.24
N ARG A 86 10.41 -5.78 6.40
CA ARG A 86 11.29 -6.86 6.83
C ARG A 86 12.46 -6.36 7.67
N ALA A 87 13.05 -5.22 7.32
CA ALA A 87 14.13 -4.64 8.12
C ALA A 87 13.65 -4.28 9.53
N LEU A 88 12.48 -3.63 9.65
CA LEU A 88 11.83 -3.31 10.92
C LEU A 88 11.50 -4.58 11.72
N ALA A 89 10.87 -5.57 11.07
CA ALA A 89 10.53 -6.84 11.70
C ALA A 89 11.79 -7.55 12.25
N ARG A 90 12.86 -7.62 11.47
CA ARG A 90 14.13 -8.22 11.90
C ARG A 90 14.75 -7.49 13.08
N MET A 91 14.80 -6.15 13.06
CA MET A 91 15.39 -5.34 14.14
C MET A 91 14.60 -5.42 15.45
N LEU A 92 13.30 -5.74 15.37
CA LEU A 92 12.40 -5.93 16.51
C LEU A 92 12.15 -7.41 16.85
N SER A 93 12.80 -8.35 16.14
CA SER A 93 12.60 -9.81 16.28
C SER A 93 11.12 -10.22 16.10
N LEU A 94 10.42 -9.59 15.15
CA LEU A 94 9.07 -9.93 14.74
C LEU A 94 9.09 -10.95 13.58
N ASN A 95 7.93 -11.40 13.15
CA ASN A 95 7.81 -12.33 12.03
C ASN A 95 8.01 -11.62 10.69
N GLU A 96 9.16 -11.81 10.04
CA GLU A 96 9.48 -11.17 8.75
C GLU A 96 8.53 -11.60 7.63
N ASP A 97 8.11 -12.87 7.58
CA ASP A 97 7.25 -13.38 6.51
C ASP A 97 5.84 -12.73 6.55
N LEU A 98 5.29 -12.51 7.76
CA LEU A 98 4.01 -11.83 7.92
C LEU A 98 4.11 -10.34 7.55
N ALA A 99 5.17 -9.66 8.01
CA ALA A 99 5.40 -8.26 7.67
C ALA A 99 5.57 -8.07 6.15
N GLU A 100 6.33 -8.96 5.49
CA GLU A 100 6.52 -8.97 4.04
C GLU A 100 5.20 -9.22 3.29
N ALA A 101 4.42 -10.22 3.71
CA ALA A 101 3.14 -10.53 3.08
C ALA A 101 2.18 -9.35 3.13
N LEU A 102 2.10 -8.67 4.27
CA LEU A 102 1.26 -7.48 4.46
C LEU A 102 1.72 -6.30 3.59
N ALA A 103 3.02 -6.04 3.58
CA ALA A 103 3.61 -4.99 2.75
C ALA A 103 3.40 -5.23 1.25
N LEU A 104 3.47 -6.48 0.77
CA LEU A 104 3.21 -6.80 -0.63
C LEU A 104 1.72 -6.71 -1.00
N ALA A 105 0.81 -6.84 -0.04
CA ALA A 105 -0.62 -6.88 -0.29
C ALA A 105 -1.33 -5.53 -0.16
N HIS A 106 -0.75 -4.53 0.52
CA HIS A 106 -1.45 -3.31 0.91
C HIS A 106 -2.06 -2.55 -0.28
N ASP A 107 -1.36 -2.51 -1.41
CA ASP A 107 -1.71 -1.73 -2.61
C ASP A 107 -2.54 -2.48 -3.67
N LEU A 108 -2.89 -3.76 -3.44
CA LEU A 108 -3.57 -4.60 -4.45
C LEU A 108 -4.87 -4.01 -4.98
N GLY A 109 -5.59 -3.29 -4.14
CA GLY A 109 -6.92 -2.74 -4.44
C GLY A 109 -6.93 -1.40 -5.15
N HIS A 110 -5.80 -0.74 -5.33
CA HIS A 110 -5.77 0.56 -6.00
C HIS A 110 -6.29 0.46 -7.45
N PRO A 111 -7.13 1.40 -7.87
CA PRO A 111 -7.61 1.50 -9.24
C PRO A 111 -6.52 2.07 -10.18
N PRO A 112 -6.76 2.15 -11.51
CA PRO A 112 -5.88 2.89 -12.40
C PRO A 112 -5.74 4.35 -11.95
N PHE A 113 -4.58 4.95 -12.18
CA PHE A 113 -4.23 6.34 -11.84
C PHE A 113 -4.22 6.66 -10.33
N GLY A 114 -4.02 5.65 -9.48
CA GLY A 114 -3.85 5.80 -8.05
C GLY A 114 -5.00 6.55 -7.35
N HIS A 115 -4.68 7.54 -6.52
CA HIS A 115 -5.70 8.29 -5.79
C HIS A 115 -6.62 9.16 -6.66
N ALA A 116 -6.21 9.55 -7.87
CA ALA A 116 -7.10 10.25 -8.79
C ALA A 116 -8.22 9.30 -9.26
N GLY A 117 -7.86 8.10 -9.69
CA GLY A 117 -8.84 7.08 -10.06
C GLY A 117 -9.73 6.64 -8.90
N GLU A 118 -9.16 6.57 -7.68
CA GLU A 118 -9.93 6.26 -6.47
C GLU A 118 -11.00 7.31 -6.18
N ARG A 119 -10.65 8.60 -6.19
CA ARG A 119 -11.64 9.70 -6.01
C ARG A 119 -12.72 9.67 -7.09
N ALA A 120 -12.35 9.40 -8.34
CA ALA A 120 -13.30 9.30 -9.44
C ALA A 120 -14.27 8.13 -9.26
N LEU A 121 -13.75 6.95 -8.86
CA LEU A 121 -14.56 5.77 -8.55
C LEU A 121 -15.45 5.99 -7.33
N ASP A 122 -14.92 6.55 -6.24
CA ASP A 122 -15.72 6.82 -5.03
C ASP A 122 -16.88 7.77 -5.33
N THR A 123 -16.61 8.84 -6.10
CA THR A 123 -17.65 9.77 -6.56
C THR A 123 -18.70 9.08 -7.44
N ALA A 124 -18.28 8.27 -8.42
CA ALA A 124 -19.19 7.57 -9.31
C ALA A 124 -20.02 6.51 -8.57
N MET A 125 -19.48 5.93 -7.52
CA MET A 125 -20.09 4.89 -6.70
C MET A 125 -20.80 5.44 -5.45
N ALA A 126 -20.92 6.75 -5.26
CA ALA A 126 -21.49 7.36 -4.05
C ALA A 126 -22.91 6.85 -3.73
N GLY A 127 -23.76 6.63 -4.75
CA GLY A 127 -25.11 6.05 -4.60
C GLY A 127 -25.11 4.53 -4.30
N PHE A 128 -23.97 3.85 -4.38
CA PHE A 128 -23.82 2.39 -4.26
C PHE A 128 -22.86 1.95 -3.16
N GLY A 129 -22.58 2.83 -2.18
CA GLY A 129 -21.70 2.55 -1.06
C GLY A 129 -20.29 3.11 -1.13
N GLY A 130 -19.96 3.78 -2.24
CA GLY A 130 -18.62 4.37 -2.47
C GLY A 130 -17.58 3.36 -2.93
N PHE A 131 -16.33 3.82 -2.99
CA PHE A 131 -15.16 3.00 -3.30
C PHE A 131 -14.03 3.31 -2.32
N ASP A 132 -13.31 2.28 -1.92
CA ASP A 132 -12.14 2.34 -1.04
C ASP A 132 -11.15 1.25 -1.44
N HIS A 133 -9.88 1.59 -1.64
CA HIS A 133 -8.86 0.65 -2.11
C HIS A 133 -8.55 -0.46 -1.08
N ASN A 134 -8.70 -0.21 0.23
CA ASN A 134 -8.52 -1.25 1.26
C ASN A 134 -9.65 -2.27 1.21
N ALA A 135 -10.90 -1.79 1.07
CA ALA A 135 -12.06 -2.66 0.82
C ALA A 135 -11.85 -3.49 -0.44
N LYS A 136 -11.31 -2.88 -1.49
CA LYS A 136 -11.01 -3.56 -2.75
C LYS A 136 -9.86 -4.56 -2.62
N SER A 137 -8.81 -4.24 -1.85
CA SER A 137 -7.73 -5.19 -1.52
C SER A 137 -8.30 -6.43 -0.84
N LEU A 138 -9.19 -6.26 0.12
CA LEU A 138 -9.88 -7.38 0.78
C LEU A 138 -10.73 -8.19 -0.21
N ASP A 139 -11.54 -7.54 -1.06
CA ASP A 139 -12.33 -8.24 -2.09
C ASP A 139 -11.43 -9.04 -3.06
N ILE A 140 -10.28 -8.51 -3.43
CA ILE A 140 -9.31 -9.22 -4.29
C ILE A 140 -8.83 -10.50 -3.63
N VAL A 141 -8.34 -10.41 -2.39
CA VAL A 141 -7.71 -11.57 -1.72
C VAL A 141 -8.72 -12.58 -1.18
N THR A 142 -10.00 -12.19 -1.03
CA THR A 142 -11.04 -13.11 -0.52
C THR A 142 -11.96 -13.65 -1.61
N ARG A 143 -12.15 -12.95 -2.74
CA ARG A 143 -13.23 -13.24 -3.69
C ARG A 143 -12.84 -13.14 -5.18
N LEU A 144 -12.02 -12.16 -5.56
CA LEU A 144 -11.84 -11.84 -6.99
C LEU A 144 -10.70 -12.60 -7.66
N GLU A 145 -9.65 -12.97 -6.94
CA GLU A 145 -8.63 -13.89 -7.47
C GLU A 145 -9.21 -15.30 -7.64
N ARG A 146 -8.91 -15.94 -8.77
CA ARG A 146 -9.43 -17.26 -9.14
C ARG A 146 -8.30 -18.15 -9.57
N LYS A 147 -7.51 -18.60 -8.60
CA LYS A 147 -6.31 -19.41 -8.84
C LYS A 147 -6.42 -20.84 -8.32
N TYR A 148 -7.37 -21.09 -7.44
CA TYR A 148 -7.53 -22.36 -6.75
C TYR A 148 -8.87 -23.00 -7.13
N ALA A 149 -8.86 -24.29 -7.44
CA ALA A 149 -10.07 -25.00 -7.85
C ALA A 149 -11.10 -25.12 -6.71
N ALA A 150 -10.66 -25.08 -5.47
CA ALA A 150 -11.49 -25.35 -4.29
C ALA A 150 -12.16 -24.09 -3.71
N PHE A 151 -11.67 -22.88 -4.06
CA PHE A 151 -12.16 -21.62 -3.48
C PHE A 151 -11.82 -20.40 -4.34
N ASP A 152 -12.62 -19.36 -4.21
CA ASP A 152 -12.33 -18.04 -4.71
C ASP A 152 -11.37 -17.31 -3.75
N GLY A 153 -10.65 -16.30 -4.25
CA GLY A 153 -9.66 -15.54 -3.49
C GLY A 153 -8.33 -16.28 -3.34
N LEU A 154 -7.55 -15.83 -2.37
CA LEU A 154 -6.24 -16.38 -2.01
C LEU A 154 -6.27 -17.24 -0.75
N ASN A 155 -7.39 -17.23 0.00
CA ASN A 155 -7.55 -17.92 1.28
C ASN A 155 -6.38 -17.66 2.23
N LEU A 156 -6.11 -16.37 2.51
CA LEU A 156 -5.03 -15.93 3.40
C LEU A 156 -5.38 -16.23 4.87
N THR A 157 -4.38 -16.23 5.74
CA THR A 157 -4.57 -16.38 7.19
C THR A 157 -5.35 -15.20 7.78
N PHE A 158 -6.03 -15.43 8.90
CA PHE A 158 -6.73 -14.35 9.60
C PHE A 158 -5.79 -13.25 10.08
N GLU A 159 -4.53 -13.56 10.40
CA GLU A 159 -3.51 -12.59 10.76
C GLU A 159 -3.18 -11.66 9.57
N THR A 160 -3.00 -12.21 8.38
CA THR A 160 -2.76 -11.43 7.17
C THR A 160 -3.99 -10.59 6.79
N LEU A 161 -5.20 -11.14 6.88
CA LEU A 161 -6.44 -10.41 6.60
C LEU A 161 -6.66 -9.28 7.60
N ASP A 162 -6.46 -9.53 8.91
CA ASP A 162 -6.57 -8.53 9.97
C ASP A 162 -5.59 -7.37 9.76
N GLY A 163 -4.34 -7.68 9.47
CA GLY A 163 -3.32 -6.66 9.21
C GLY A 163 -3.60 -5.86 7.94
N LEU A 164 -4.10 -6.49 6.89
CA LEU A 164 -4.42 -5.82 5.62
C LEU A 164 -5.53 -4.78 5.80
N ILE A 165 -6.63 -5.13 6.48
CA ILE A 165 -7.76 -4.20 6.69
C ILE A 165 -7.46 -3.10 7.70
N LYS A 166 -6.51 -3.33 8.60
CA LYS A 166 -6.07 -2.37 9.64
C LYS A 166 -4.78 -1.64 9.27
N HIS A 167 -4.45 -1.58 8.00
CA HIS A 167 -3.26 -0.86 7.53
C HIS A 167 -3.22 0.58 8.06
N ASN A 168 -4.37 1.26 8.10
CA ASN A 168 -4.53 2.62 8.62
C ASN A 168 -4.97 2.68 10.09
N GLY A 169 -4.87 1.58 10.84
CA GLY A 169 -5.25 1.48 12.23
C GLY A 169 -6.59 0.78 12.48
N PRO A 170 -7.11 0.82 13.72
CA PRO A 170 -8.39 0.25 14.07
C PRO A 170 -9.57 0.83 13.29
N LEU A 171 -10.66 0.08 13.16
CA LEU A 171 -11.86 0.44 12.40
C LEU A 171 -13.06 0.65 13.33
N PRO A 172 -13.08 1.69 14.17
CA PRO A 172 -14.22 1.97 15.03
C PRO A 172 -15.44 2.49 14.24
N GLY A 173 -16.63 2.36 14.79
CA GLY A 173 -17.84 3.02 14.28
C GLY A 173 -18.72 2.20 13.35
N GLY A 174 -18.40 0.95 13.08
CA GLY A 174 -19.27 0.02 12.35
C GLY A 174 -19.66 0.47 10.94
N ALA A 175 -20.77 -0.06 10.42
CA ALA A 175 -21.22 0.08 9.02
C ALA A 175 -21.61 1.51 8.58
N THR A 176 -21.84 2.43 9.50
CA THR A 176 -22.24 3.82 9.20
C THR A 176 -21.09 4.83 9.28
N GLY A 177 -19.92 4.39 9.72
CA GLY A 177 -18.73 5.21 9.90
C GLY A 177 -17.95 5.49 8.61
N PRO A 178 -16.78 6.16 8.72
CA PRO A 178 -15.89 6.45 7.58
C PRO A 178 -15.38 5.16 6.90
N HIS A 179 -15.38 4.04 7.62
CA HIS A 179 -14.87 2.75 7.12
C HIS A 179 -15.97 1.84 6.52
N ARG A 180 -17.17 2.39 6.19
CA ARG A 180 -18.33 1.62 5.71
C ARG A 180 -18.03 0.65 4.57
N ALA A 181 -17.20 1.06 3.61
CA ALA A 181 -16.83 0.22 2.46
C ALA A 181 -16.00 -1.00 2.90
N VAL A 182 -15.06 -0.82 3.82
CA VAL A 182 -14.22 -1.90 4.38
C VAL A 182 -15.10 -2.84 5.22
N ILE A 183 -15.98 -2.32 6.05
CA ILE A 183 -16.93 -3.11 6.86
C ILE A 183 -17.81 -3.96 5.96
N ALA A 184 -18.40 -3.37 4.92
CA ALA A 184 -19.20 -4.11 3.95
C ALA A 184 -18.40 -5.21 3.21
N ALA A 185 -17.12 -4.98 2.93
CA ALA A 185 -16.25 -6.01 2.35
C ALA A 185 -15.96 -7.15 3.35
N ILE A 186 -15.76 -6.83 4.64
CA ILE A 186 -15.58 -7.83 5.72
C ILE A 186 -16.82 -8.71 5.86
N GLU A 187 -18.02 -8.11 5.85
CA GLU A 187 -19.29 -8.83 5.92
C GLU A 187 -19.49 -9.73 4.69
N ARG A 188 -19.25 -9.22 3.48
CA ARG A 188 -19.33 -10.01 2.24
C ARG A 188 -18.37 -11.21 2.23
N ALA A 189 -17.20 -11.06 2.84
CA ALA A 189 -16.21 -12.12 2.97
C ALA A 189 -16.50 -13.11 4.12
N GLY A 190 -17.51 -12.87 4.95
CA GLY A 190 -17.82 -13.71 6.11
C GLY A 190 -16.79 -13.62 7.24
N LEU A 191 -16.03 -12.53 7.31
CA LEU A 191 -14.90 -12.36 8.24
C LEU A 191 -15.29 -11.72 9.58
N THR A 192 -16.50 -11.19 9.71
CA THR A 192 -16.95 -10.50 10.92
C THR A 192 -16.70 -11.29 12.23
N PRO A 193 -16.96 -12.61 12.32
CA PRO A 193 -16.73 -13.35 13.56
C PRO A 193 -15.25 -13.63 13.85
N HIS A 194 -14.34 -13.34 12.90
CA HIS A 194 -12.93 -13.68 12.99
C HIS A 194 -12.01 -12.49 13.27
N LEU A 195 -12.52 -11.25 13.19
CA LEU A 195 -11.73 -10.03 13.26
C LEU A 195 -12.24 -9.13 14.39
N SER A 196 -11.31 -8.61 15.19
CA SER A 196 -11.60 -7.66 16.28
C SER A 196 -11.28 -6.24 15.79
N LEU A 197 -12.25 -5.61 15.10
CA LEU A 197 -12.03 -4.37 14.32
C LEU A 197 -11.61 -3.16 15.17
N GLU A 198 -11.96 -3.13 16.44
CA GLU A 198 -11.65 -2.03 17.35
C GLU A 198 -10.24 -2.12 17.98
N LEU A 199 -9.61 -3.29 17.87
CA LEU A 199 -8.27 -3.51 18.37
C LEU A 199 -7.21 -3.08 17.35
N TYR A 200 -6.01 -2.73 17.82
CA TYR A 200 -4.89 -2.47 16.95
C TYR A 200 -4.47 -3.74 16.18
N ALA A 201 -3.77 -3.55 15.08
CA ALA A 201 -3.18 -4.65 14.32
C ALA A 201 -1.94 -5.23 15.03
N SER A 202 -1.48 -6.40 14.61
CA SER A 202 -0.24 -7.01 15.09
C SER A 202 0.96 -6.09 14.89
N ALA A 203 2.06 -6.34 15.60
CA ALA A 203 3.29 -5.57 15.45
C ALA A 203 3.84 -5.64 14.01
N GLU A 204 3.71 -6.80 13.36
CA GLU A 204 4.09 -6.99 11.95
C GLU A 204 3.25 -6.15 10.99
N ALA A 205 1.95 -6.04 11.24
CA ALA A 205 1.08 -5.21 10.42
C ALA A 205 1.38 -3.71 10.63
N GLN A 206 1.67 -3.30 11.86
CA GLN A 206 2.14 -1.95 12.13
C GLN A 206 3.51 -1.69 11.49
N ALA A 207 4.40 -2.70 11.41
CA ALA A 207 5.67 -2.60 10.70
C ALA A 207 5.46 -2.40 9.18
N ALA A 208 4.51 -3.09 8.59
CA ALA A 208 4.15 -2.91 7.17
C ALA A 208 3.57 -1.52 6.91
N ALA A 209 2.67 -1.03 7.77
CA ALA A 209 2.05 0.29 7.64
C ALA A 209 3.07 1.43 7.78
N ILE A 210 3.94 1.40 8.78
CA ILE A 210 4.95 2.43 8.96
C ILE A 210 6.06 2.35 7.88
N ALA A 211 6.31 1.15 7.32
CA ALA A 211 7.22 0.99 6.20
C ALA A 211 6.70 1.66 4.93
N ASP A 212 5.38 1.63 4.70
CA ASP A 212 4.73 2.37 3.63
C ASP A 212 4.91 3.89 3.81
N ASP A 213 4.65 4.43 5.02
CA ASP A 213 4.92 5.83 5.32
C ASP A 213 6.38 6.23 5.07
N ILE A 214 7.35 5.39 5.45
CA ILE A 214 8.79 5.64 5.20
C ILE A 214 9.07 5.67 3.70
N ALA A 215 8.61 4.65 2.96
CA ALA A 215 8.81 4.54 1.53
C ALA A 215 8.15 5.72 0.79
N TYR A 216 6.88 5.99 1.08
CA TYR A 216 6.08 7.04 0.44
C TYR A 216 6.75 8.41 0.53
N ASN A 217 7.14 8.86 1.73
CA ASN A 217 7.78 10.16 1.91
C ASN A 217 9.10 10.30 1.13
N ASN A 218 9.89 9.21 1.03
CA ASN A 218 11.15 9.22 0.28
C ASN A 218 10.92 9.16 -1.23
N HIS A 219 9.91 8.42 -1.67
CA HIS A 219 9.54 8.32 -3.08
C HIS A 219 9.04 9.66 -3.63
N ASP A 220 8.24 10.37 -2.85
CA ASP A 220 7.71 11.67 -3.25
C ASP A 220 8.79 12.74 -3.43
N ILE A 221 9.84 12.71 -2.60
CA ILE A 221 11.02 13.56 -2.80
C ILE A 221 11.72 13.19 -4.11
N ASP A 222 12.04 11.90 -4.32
CA ASP A 222 12.76 11.43 -5.49
C ASP A 222 11.99 11.72 -6.79
N ASP A 223 10.70 11.41 -6.80
CA ASP A 223 9.84 11.60 -7.97
C ASP A 223 9.60 13.10 -8.25
N GLY A 224 9.44 13.93 -7.21
CA GLY A 224 9.33 15.38 -7.34
C GLY A 224 10.58 16.05 -7.93
N LEU A 225 11.77 15.59 -7.52
CA LEU A 225 13.05 16.02 -8.07
C LEU A 225 13.22 15.55 -9.53
N ARG A 226 12.89 14.31 -9.85
CA ARG A 226 12.93 13.77 -11.22
C ARG A 226 11.98 14.45 -12.18
N ALA A 227 10.79 14.81 -11.69
CA ALA A 227 9.79 15.55 -12.47
C ALA A 227 10.16 17.02 -12.68
N GLY A 228 11.25 17.51 -12.06
CA GLY A 228 11.65 18.91 -12.11
C GLY A 228 10.62 19.86 -11.47
N LEU A 229 9.83 19.35 -10.52
CA LEU A 229 8.86 20.15 -9.78
C LEU A 229 9.49 20.87 -8.58
N ILE A 230 10.55 20.30 -8.06
CA ILE A 230 11.38 20.84 -6.97
C ILE A 230 12.85 20.61 -7.32
N GLU A 231 13.70 21.48 -6.79
CA GLU A 231 15.16 21.35 -6.83
C GLU A 231 15.69 20.87 -5.47
N LEU A 232 16.87 20.27 -5.45
CA LEU A 232 17.49 19.77 -4.22
C LEU A 232 17.69 20.91 -3.19
N ASP A 233 18.05 22.10 -3.68
CA ASP A 233 18.23 23.30 -2.86
C ASP A 233 16.95 23.75 -2.15
N ASP A 234 15.76 23.54 -2.76
CA ASP A 234 14.46 23.86 -2.16
C ASP A 234 14.20 23.09 -0.86
N LEU A 235 14.83 21.91 -0.72
CA LEU A 235 14.69 21.05 0.45
C LEU A 235 15.63 21.42 1.60
N SER A 236 16.55 22.37 1.42
CA SER A 236 17.61 22.71 2.41
C SER A 236 17.05 23.18 3.75
N ASP A 237 15.91 23.86 3.74
CA ASP A 237 15.26 24.39 4.95
C ASP A 237 14.03 23.56 5.38
N VAL A 238 13.74 22.49 4.65
CA VAL A 238 12.61 21.62 4.99
C VAL A 238 12.97 20.75 6.21
N PRO A 239 12.12 20.74 7.25
CA PRO A 239 12.34 19.91 8.43
C PRO A 239 12.60 18.46 8.06
N LEU A 240 13.40 17.78 8.87
CA LEU A 240 13.82 16.39 8.73
C LEU A 240 14.82 16.15 7.59
N VAL A 241 14.55 16.62 6.36
CA VAL A 241 15.40 16.33 5.18
C VAL A 241 16.52 17.37 5.01
N GLY A 242 16.32 18.63 5.38
CA GLY A 242 17.24 19.73 5.14
C GLY A 242 18.67 19.52 5.63
N PRO A 243 18.93 18.97 6.83
CA PRO A 243 20.28 18.66 7.28
C PRO A 243 21.03 17.72 6.32
N PHE A 244 20.36 16.71 5.76
CA PHE A 244 20.96 15.74 4.83
C PHE A 244 21.24 16.39 3.47
N VAL A 245 20.36 17.29 3.04
CA VAL A 245 20.53 18.06 1.80
C VAL A 245 21.73 18.97 1.89
N ARG A 246 21.83 19.79 2.95
CA ARG A 246 22.98 20.71 3.17
C ARG A 246 24.32 19.96 3.22
N ASP A 247 24.34 18.82 3.92
CA ASP A 247 25.54 17.99 4.00
C ASP A 247 25.89 17.35 2.65
N ALA A 248 24.90 16.85 1.91
CA ALA A 248 25.12 16.31 0.59
C ALA A 248 25.63 17.37 -0.40
N LEU A 249 25.04 18.57 -0.41
CA LEU A 249 25.45 19.68 -1.27
C LEU A 249 26.87 20.16 -0.93
N ALA A 250 27.24 20.25 0.35
CA ALA A 250 28.58 20.63 0.78
C ALA A 250 29.65 19.64 0.28
N ASN A 251 29.31 18.35 0.20
CA ASN A 251 30.22 17.29 -0.26
C ASN A 251 30.32 17.19 -1.79
N VAL A 252 29.34 17.72 -2.52
CA VAL A 252 29.27 17.63 -3.98
C VAL A 252 29.98 18.80 -4.70
N GLY A 253 30.08 19.97 -4.08
CA GLY A 253 30.72 21.18 -4.64
C GLY A 253 29.96 21.70 -5.88
N THR A 254 30.61 22.56 -6.68
CA THR A 254 30.10 23.06 -7.98
C THR A 254 30.16 21.94 -9.03
N ALA A 255 29.12 21.14 -9.11
CA ALA A 255 29.23 19.81 -9.67
C ALA A 255 28.47 19.65 -10.99
N SER A 256 28.93 18.69 -11.79
CA SER A 256 28.23 18.13 -12.94
C SER A 256 26.91 17.47 -12.52
N ASP A 257 25.95 17.32 -13.45
CA ASP A 257 24.64 16.70 -13.21
C ASP A 257 24.74 15.33 -12.54
N ASP A 258 25.73 14.51 -12.88
CA ASP A 258 25.97 13.22 -12.24
C ASP A 258 26.18 13.29 -10.71
N ARG A 259 26.81 14.35 -10.24
CA ARG A 259 27.07 14.52 -8.79
C ARG A 259 25.81 14.98 -8.07
N ARG A 260 24.99 15.84 -8.68
CA ARG A 260 23.67 16.21 -8.13
C ARG A 260 22.78 15.00 -8.00
N GLN A 261 22.73 14.14 -8.99
CA GLN A 261 21.97 12.90 -8.93
C GLN A 261 22.44 11.98 -7.81
N ARG A 262 23.76 11.83 -7.60
CA ARG A 262 24.30 11.08 -6.46
C ARG A 262 23.91 11.68 -5.11
N ALA A 263 23.83 13.02 -5.01
CA ALA A 263 23.39 13.70 -3.80
C ALA A 263 21.92 13.34 -3.46
N VAL A 264 21.04 13.27 -4.46
CA VAL A 264 19.64 12.84 -4.27
C VAL A 264 19.57 11.43 -3.66
N TYR A 265 20.32 10.47 -4.23
CA TYR A 265 20.38 9.10 -3.69
C TYR A 265 20.92 9.06 -2.26
N GLU A 266 21.94 9.86 -1.97
CA GLU A 266 22.52 9.93 -0.62
C GLU A 266 21.52 10.50 0.40
N VAL A 267 20.77 11.55 0.04
CA VAL A 267 19.71 12.12 0.88
C VAL A 267 18.64 11.08 1.16
N ASN A 268 18.11 10.41 0.13
CA ASN A 268 17.06 9.39 0.29
C ASN A 268 17.54 8.23 1.15
N ARG A 269 18.76 7.72 0.91
CA ARG A 269 19.34 6.64 1.71
C ARG A 269 19.45 7.00 3.19
N ARG A 270 19.90 8.22 3.48
CA ARG A 270 20.04 8.71 4.87
C ARG A 270 18.68 8.92 5.52
N MET A 271 17.72 9.47 4.81
CA MET A 271 16.34 9.64 5.29
C MET A 271 15.73 8.31 5.69
N ILE A 272 15.74 7.30 4.82
CA ILE A 272 15.23 5.96 5.12
C ILE A 272 15.92 5.38 6.35
N THR A 273 17.25 5.49 6.43
CA THR A 273 18.03 4.94 7.55
C THR A 273 17.62 5.58 8.88
N VAL A 274 17.49 6.92 8.92
CA VAL A 274 17.13 7.65 10.14
C VAL A 274 15.69 7.36 10.55
N MET A 275 14.77 7.29 9.59
CA MET A 275 13.36 6.98 9.87
C MET A 275 13.21 5.56 10.42
N ILE A 276 13.90 4.56 9.85
CA ILE A 276 13.90 3.19 10.38
C ILE A 276 14.49 3.17 11.81
N ALA A 277 15.61 3.84 12.04
CA ALA A 277 16.26 3.85 13.35
C ALA A 277 15.37 4.51 14.41
N ASP A 278 14.68 5.58 14.06
CA ASP A 278 13.72 6.28 14.93
C ASP A 278 12.53 5.37 15.30
N VAL A 279 11.90 4.74 14.32
CA VAL A 279 10.78 3.81 14.56
C VAL A 279 11.21 2.66 15.45
N VAL A 280 12.40 2.09 15.24
CA VAL A 280 12.90 0.98 16.08
C VAL A 280 13.14 1.43 17.52
N ALA A 281 13.70 2.61 17.73
CA ALA A 281 13.95 3.15 19.07
C ALA A 281 12.64 3.43 19.81
N GLU A 282 11.69 4.09 19.15
CA GLU A 282 10.36 4.39 19.70
C GLU A 282 9.58 3.09 19.99
N ALA A 283 9.56 2.15 19.03
CA ALA A 283 8.89 0.87 19.20
C ALA A 283 9.44 0.07 20.39
N ARG A 284 10.76 0.00 20.56
CA ARG A 284 11.37 -0.66 21.73
C ARG A 284 10.92 -0.04 23.05
N THR A 285 10.85 1.28 23.11
CA THR A 285 10.37 2.00 24.29
C THR A 285 8.91 1.68 24.59
N ARG A 286 8.05 1.69 23.56
CA ARG A 286 6.62 1.42 23.72
C ARG A 286 6.33 -0.04 24.06
N LEU A 287 7.00 -0.98 23.41
CA LEU A 287 6.85 -2.41 23.67
C LEU A 287 7.34 -2.77 25.09
N ALA A 288 8.44 -2.20 25.55
CA ALA A 288 8.95 -2.41 26.91
C ALA A 288 8.00 -1.89 28.00
N ALA A 289 7.10 -0.96 27.68
CA ALA A 289 6.10 -0.43 28.60
C ALA A 289 4.82 -1.28 28.69
N LEU A 290 4.69 -2.32 27.85
CA LEU A 290 3.54 -3.22 27.93
C LEU A 290 3.65 -4.15 29.14
N PRO A 291 2.49 -4.55 29.73
CA PRO A 291 2.48 -5.36 30.95
C PRO A 291 3.06 -6.77 30.76
N GLU A 292 3.01 -7.27 29.53
CA GLU A 292 3.56 -8.58 29.16
C GLU A 292 4.07 -8.56 27.71
N ALA A 293 5.03 -9.42 27.43
CA ALA A 293 5.55 -9.62 26.07
C ALA A 293 4.68 -10.65 25.34
N SER A 294 3.53 -10.21 24.79
CA SER A 294 2.62 -11.06 24.03
C SER A 294 2.04 -10.33 22.82
N PRO A 295 1.67 -11.03 21.72
CA PRO A 295 0.95 -10.43 20.62
C PRO A 295 -0.39 -9.81 21.08
N GLY A 296 -1.05 -10.43 22.05
CA GLY A 296 -2.29 -9.92 22.66
C GLY A 296 -2.11 -8.54 23.29
N ALA A 297 -1.01 -8.32 24.02
CA ALA A 297 -0.73 -7.02 24.62
C ALA A 297 -0.57 -5.91 23.56
N VAL A 298 -0.01 -6.23 22.38
CA VAL A 298 0.10 -5.29 21.25
C VAL A 298 -1.30 -4.92 20.73
N LEU A 299 -2.18 -5.91 20.54
CA LEU A 299 -3.53 -5.66 20.03
C LEU A 299 -4.34 -4.78 20.98
N HIS A 300 -4.21 -4.97 22.30
CA HIS A 300 -4.96 -4.25 23.32
C HIS A 300 -4.27 -2.99 23.86
N ALA A 301 -3.16 -2.57 23.26
CA ALA A 301 -2.37 -1.45 23.74
C ALA A 301 -3.06 -0.08 23.73
N GLY A 302 -4.20 0.07 23.03
CA GLY A 302 -4.93 1.32 22.89
C GLY A 302 -4.21 2.42 22.12
N ARG A 303 -3.04 2.13 21.59
CA ARG A 303 -2.19 3.03 20.79
C ARG A 303 -1.26 2.22 19.89
N PRO A 304 -0.73 2.81 18.79
CA PRO A 304 0.24 2.09 17.96
C PRO A 304 1.55 1.86 18.72
N MET A 305 2.13 0.67 18.55
CA MET A 305 3.42 0.30 19.12
C MET A 305 4.58 0.68 18.19
N LEU A 306 4.38 0.54 16.86
CA LEU A 306 5.34 0.99 15.87
C LEU A 306 4.86 2.33 15.30
N THR A 307 5.60 3.37 15.55
CA THR A 307 5.31 4.74 15.11
C THR A 307 6.60 5.58 15.17
N PHE A 308 6.59 6.74 14.55
CA PHE A 308 7.68 7.70 14.69
C PHE A 308 7.67 8.37 16.07
N SER A 309 8.84 8.81 16.52
CA SER A 309 8.97 9.71 17.67
C SER A 309 8.25 11.04 17.40
N ALA A 310 7.97 11.78 18.48
CA ALA A 310 7.33 13.10 18.34
C ALA A 310 8.15 14.07 17.47
N SER A 311 9.47 14.03 17.57
CA SER A 311 10.36 14.90 16.78
C SER A 311 10.31 14.59 15.29
N VAL A 312 10.36 13.31 14.91
CA VAL A 312 10.26 12.89 13.51
C VAL A 312 8.86 13.13 12.96
N THR A 313 7.82 12.91 13.77
CA THR A 313 6.42 13.22 13.37
C THR A 313 6.25 14.69 13.01
N VAL A 314 6.81 15.61 13.81
CA VAL A 314 6.78 17.05 13.50
C VAL A 314 7.56 17.37 12.23
N GLY A 315 8.75 16.77 12.07
CA GLY A 315 9.56 16.93 10.86
C GLY A 315 8.84 16.44 9.59
N LEU A 316 8.19 15.27 9.67
CA LEU A 316 7.38 14.71 8.58
C LEU A 316 6.17 15.59 8.24
N ALA A 317 5.52 16.19 9.23
CA ALA A 317 4.42 17.13 8.96
C ALA A 317 4.91 18.34 8.13
N GLY A 318 6.10 18.86 8.44
CA GLY A 318 6.72 19.93 7.66
C GLY A 318 7.07 19.48 6.23
N LEU A 319 7.65 18.31 6.06
CA LEU A 319 7.94 17.72 4.75
C LEU A 319 6.67 17.50 3.93
N LYS A 320 5.64 16.88 4.53
CA LYS A 320 4.34 16.66 3.86
C LYS A 320 3.68 17.96 3.42
N ALA A 321 3.75 19.02 4.23
CA ALA A 321 3.23 20.35 3.88
C ALA A 321 3.98 20.94 2.67
N PHE A 322 5.31 20.86 2.65
CA PHE A 322 6.14 21.30 1.53
C PHE A 322 5.80 20.52 0.22
N LEU A 323 5.75 19.20 0.28
CA LEU A 323 5.42 18.38 -0.88
C LEU A 323 3.99 18.64 -1.38
N PHE A 324 3.04 18.86 -0.46
CA PHE A 324 1.67 19.18 -0.82
C PHE A 324 1.57 20.47 -1.63
N GLU A 325 2.29 21.50 -1.21
CA GLU A 325 2.27 22.80 -1.90
C GLU A 325 3.04 22.75 -3.22
N ARG A 326 4.26 22.23 -3.20
CA ARG A 326 5.20 22.35 -4.33
C ARG A 326 5.04 21.22 -5.37
N VAL A 327 4.56 20.05 -4.96
CA VAL A 327 4.45 18.86 -5.83
C VAL A 327 3.00 18.56 -6.16
N TYR A 328 2.17 18.23 -5.16
CA TYR A 328 0.81 17.74 -5.44
C TYR A 328 -0.13 18.83 -5.97
N ARG A 329 0.04 20.08 -5.57
CA ARG A 329 -0.73 21.24 -6.07
C ARG A 329 -0.11 21.90 -7.29
N HIS A 330 0.99 21.40 -7.80
CA HIS A 330 1.58 21.94 -9.02
C HIS A 330 0.59 21.83 -10.18
N THR A 331 0.44 22.89 -11.00
CA THR A 331 -0.58 22.98 -12.06
C THR A 331 -0.49 21.80 -13.04
N ARG A 332 0.72 21.41 -13.45
CA ARG A 332 0.96 20.25 -14.33
C ARG A 332 0.39 18.98 -13.72
N VAL A 333 0.69 18.67 -12.46
CA VAL A 333 0.20 17.47 -11.76
C VAL A 333 -1.33 17.49 -11.66
N MET A 334 -1.90 18.63 -11.24
CA MET A 334 -3.35 18.77 -11.11
C MET A 334 -4.09 18.64 -12.44
N THR A 335 -3.50 19.08 -13.56
CA THR A 335 -4.11 18.92 -14.89
C THR A 335 -4.15 17.46 -15.29
N VAL A 336 -3.04 16.75 -15.16
CA VAL A 336 -2.92 15.31 -15.46
C VAL A 336 -3.88 14.49 -14.59
N MET A 337 -3.97 14.80 -13.28
CA MET A 337 -4.89 14.09 -12.37
C MET A 337 -6.36 14.31 -12.74
N ARG A 338 -6.77 15.52 -13.15
CA ARG A 338 -8.15 15.76 -13.61
C ARG A 338 -8.47 15.00 -14.90
N SER A 339 -7.53 14.94 -15.84
CA SER A 339 -7.67 14.12 -17.05
C SER A 339 -7.84 12.63 -16.70
N ALA A 340 -7.05 12.11 -15.77
CA ALA A 340 -7.16 10.74 -15.29
C ALA A 340 -8.51 10.46 -14.59
N GLU A 341 -8.98 11.40 -13.76
CA GLU A 341 -10.30 11.31 -13.12
C GLU A 341 -11.44 11.28 -14.15
N SER A 342 -11.34 12.07 -15.24
CA SER A 342 -12.37 12.06 -16.28
C SER A 342 -12.41 10.72 -17.01
N ILE A 343 -11.26 10.12 -17.36
CA ILE A 343 -11.20 8.80 -17.98
C ILE A 343 -11.96 7.75 -17.15
N VAL A 344 -11.70 7.70 -15.84
CA VAL A 344 -12.36 6.73 -14.95
C VAL A 344 -13.87 6.98 -14.87
N ARG A 345 -14.27 8.24 -14.72
CA ARG A 345 -15.68 8.63 -14.63
C ARG A 345 -16.44 8.29 -15.90
N ASP A 346 -15.86 8.60 -17.06
CA ASP A 346 -16.47 8.37 -18.37
C ASP A 346 -16.65 6.86 -18.60
N LEU A 347 -15.64 6.03 -18.29
CA LEU A 347 -15.74 4.58 -18.38
C LEU A 347 -16.85 4.02 -17.49
N VAL A 348 -16.93 4.43 -16.21
CA VAL A 348 -17.98 3.97 -15.30
C VAL A 348 -19.36 4.38 -15.81
N SER A 349 -19.54 5.66 -16.20
CA SER A 349 -20.79 6.19 -16.70
C SER A 349 -21.28 5.44 -17.96
N LEU A 350 -20.37 5.19 -18.90
CA LEU A 350 -20.69 4.44 -20.11
C LEU A 350 -21.10 3.01 -19.80
N TYR A 351 -20.37 2.29 -18.96
CA TYR A 351 -20.71 0.90 -18.62
C TYR A 351 -22.00 0.77 -17.80
N MET A 352 -22.33 1.77 -16.98
CA MET A 352 -23.61 1.81 -16.28
C MET A 352 -24.79 1.97 -17.23
N THR A 353 -24.66 2.80 -18.28
CA THR A 353 -25.71 3.08 -19.25
C THR A 353 -25.75 2.07 -20.42
N SER A 354 -24.61 1.52 -20.78
CA SER A 354 -24.43 0.62 -21.92
C SER A 354 -23.54 -0.57 -21.56
N PRO A 355 -24.05 -1.52 -20.77
CA PRO A 355 -23.28 -2.69 -20.31
C PRO A 355 -22.80 -3.61 -21.44
N ASP A 356 -23.39 -3.53 -22.62
CA ASP A 356 -22.98 -4.22 -23.85
C ASP A 356 -21.60 -3.77 -24.36
N LYS A 357 -21.12 -2.62 -23.95
CA LYS A 357 -19.78 -2.10 -24.26
C LYS A 357 -18.66 -2.73 -23.45
N LEU A 358 -19.00 -3.43 -22.36
CA LEU A 358 -18.04 -4.23 -21.60
C LEU A 358 -17.49 -5.39 -22.48
N PRO A 359 -16.28 -5.88 -22.20
CA PRO A 359 -15.81 -7.14 -22.78
C PRO A 359 -16.82 -8.27 -22.55
N PRO A 360 -17.02 -9.21 -23.52
CA PRO A 360 -18.09 -10.20 -23.48
C PRO A 360 -18.23 -10.97 -22.18
N GLU A 361 -17.09 -11.33 -21.57
CA GLU A 361 -17.06 -12.06 -20.30
C GLU A 361 -17.55 -11.21 -19.11
N TRP A 362 -17.36 -9.87 -19.15
CA TRP A 362 -17.84 -8.95 -18.13
C TRP A 362 -19.30 -8.54 -18.38
N ALA A 363 -19.67 -8.34 -19.64
CA ALA A 363 -21.06 -8.12 -20.03
C ALA A 363 -21.97 -9.26 -19.54
N ALA A 364 -21.54 -10.51 -19.71
CA ALA A 364 -22.26 -11.68 -19.21
C ALA A 364 -22.43 -11.68 -17.69
N ARG A 365 -21.46 -11.12 -16.94
CA ARG A 365 -21.51 -11.07 -15.46
C ARG A 365 -22.42 -9.98 -14.90
N VAL A 366 -22.81 -9.01 -15.72
CA VAL A 366 -23.70 -7.91 -15.31
C VAL A 366 -25.13 -8.06 -15.85
N THR A 367 -25.34 -8.98 -16.80
CA THR A 367 -26.65 -9.26 -17.36
C THR A 367 -27.60 -9.80 -16.30
N GLY A 368 -28.78 -9.20 -16.19
CA GLY A 368 -29.82 -9.62 -15.26
C GLY A 368 -29.61 -9.18 -13.81
N LEU A 369 -28.53 -8.48 -13.50
CA LEU A 369 -28.31 -7.93 -12.17
C LEU A 369 -29.17 -6.65 -11.97
N ASP A 370 -29.58 -6.42 -10.74
CA ASP A 370 -30.11 -5.13 -10.31
C ASP A 370 -29.04 -4.03 -10.41
N GLU A 371 -29.44 -2.79 -10.29
CA GLU A 371 -28.55 -1.64 -10.48
C GLU A 371 -27.38 -1.62 -9.48
N PRO A 372 -27.58 -1.84 -8.15
CA PRO A 372 -26.49 -1.88 -7.20
C PRO A 372 -25.47 -3.01 -7.49
N ALA A 373 -25.94 -4.21 -7.77
CA ALA A 373 -25.07 -5.35 -8.07
C ALA A 373 -24.31 -5.13 -9.40
N ARG A 374 -24.95 -4.54 -10.40
CA ARG A 374 -24.31 -4.14 -11.66
C ARG A 374 -23.22 -3.09 -11.42
N ALA A 375 -23.53 -2.04 -10.66
CA ALA A 375 -22.56 -0.99 -10.31
C ALA A 375 -21.33 -1.57 -9.59
N ALA A 376 -21.52 -2.46 -8.62
CA ALA A 376 -20.42 -3.14 -7.95
C ALA A 376 -19.53 -3.95 -8.90
N ARG A 377 -20.13 -4.66 -9.89
CA ARG A 377 -19.36 -5.41 -10.90
C ARG A 377 -18.61 -4.52 -11.87
N ILE A 378 -19.19 -3.38 -12.26
CA ILE A 378 -18.53 -2.38 -13.11
C ILE A 378 -17.37 -1.75 -12.34
N ALA A 379 -17.55 -1.40 -11.08
CA ALA A 379 -16.46 -0.93 -10.23
C ALA A 379 -15.35 -1.99 -10.06
N ASP A 380 -15.71 -3.28 -9.92
CA ASP A 380 -14.74 -4.38 -9.90
C ASP A 380 -13.90 -4.43 -11.19
N PHE A 381 -14.53 -4.23 -12.35
CA PHE A 381 -13.86 -4.23 -13.64
C PHE A 381 -12.93 -3.02 -13.81
N VAL A 382 -13.45 -1.80 -13.58
CA VAL A 382 -12.68 -0.56 -13.76
C VAL A 382 -11.52 -0.49 -12.76
N ALA A 383 -11.74 -0.81 -11.49
CA ALA A 383 -10.67 -0.88 -10.49
C ALA A 383 -9.59 -1.94 -10.81
N GLY A 384 -9.99 -3.00 -11.52
CA GLY A 384 -9.08 -4.03 -12.01
C GLY A 384 -8.20 -3.62 -13.19
N MET A 385 -8.48 -2.51 -13.86
CA MET A 385 -7.68 -2.01 -14.99
C MET A 385 -6.29 -1.57 -14.54
N THR A 386 -5.35 -1.65 -15.45
CA THR A 386 -4.10 -0.89 -15.39
C THR A 386 -4.30 0.48 -16.01
N ASP A 387 -3.42 1.43 -15.73
CA ASP A 387 -3.50 2.78 -16.31
C ASP A 387 -3.51 2.71 -17.84
N ARG A 388 -2.60 1.93 -18.40
CA ARG A 388 -2.52 1.71 -19.85
C ARG A 388 -3.83 1.16 -20.42
N TYR A 389 -4.38 0.13 -19.77
CA TYR A 389 -5.62 -0.48 -20.25
C TYR A 389 -6.81 0.49 -20.17
N ALA A 390 -6.89 1.30 -19.11
CA ALA A 390 -7.94 2.31 -18.96
C ALA A 390 -7.87 3.38 -20.08
N ILE A 391 -6.65 3.82 -20.46
CA ILE A 391 -6.45 4.76 -21.56
C ILE A 391 -6.83 4.13 -22.90
N GLU A 392 -6.35 2.91 -23.18
CA GLU A 392 -6.66 2.18 -24.41
C GLU A 392 -8.15 1.91 -24.55
N GLU A 393 -8.81 1.54 -23.46
CA GLU A 393 -10.25 1.27 -23.42
C GLU A 393 -11.06 2.56 -23.61
N HIS A 394 -10.64 3.67 -23.01
CA HIS A 394 -11.27 4.97 -23.24
C HIS A 394 -11.15 5.39 -24.72
N ARG A 395 -9.97 5.22 -25.34
CA ARG A 395 -9.76 5.49 -26.78
C ARG A 395 -10.64 4.63 -27.69
N ARG A 396 -10.91 3.40 -27.28
CA ARG A 396 -11.78 2.49 -28.03
C ARG A 396 -13.25 2.92 -28.01
N LEU A 397 -13.67 3.57 -26.93
CA LEU A 397 -15.08 3.84 -26.63
C LEU A 397 -15.51 5.28 -26.89
N PHE A 398 -14.56 6.22 -26.94
CA PHE A 398 -14.83 7.66 -27.06
C PHE A 398 -14.02 8.26 -28.21
N ASP A 399 -14.59 9.27 -28.89
CA ASP A 399 -13.96 9.94 -30.04
C ASP A 399 -12.72 10.76 -29.64
N ALA A 400 -12.68 11.24 -28.40
CA ALA A 400 -11.55 11.98 -27.85
C ALA A 400 -11.18 11.43 -26.47
N THR A 401 -9.87 11.21 -26.23
CA THR A 401 -9.35 10.82 -24.91
C THR A 401 -8.53 11.97 -24.33
N PRO A 402 -8.75 12.34 -23.07
CA PRO A 402 -7.96 13.37 -22.39
C PRO A 402 -6.46 13.08 -22.47
N GLU A 403 -5.67 14.11 -22.73
CA GLU A 403 -4.21 13.99 -22.68
C GLU A 403 -3.72 13.88 -21.24
N LEU A 404 -2.76 13.01 -21.03
CA LEU A 404 -2.11 12.75 -19.75
C LEU A 404 -0.63 13.22 -19.80
N ARG A 405 -0.44 14.49 -20.22
CA ARG A 405 0.89 15.11 -20.34
C ARG A 405 0.96 16.46 -19.66
#